data_24ac51c9cff311e9f4c1597b49f9aa99
#
_entry.id   24ac51c9cff311e9f4c1597b49f9aa99
#
_cell.length_a   1.000
_cell.length_b   1.000
_cell.length_c   1.000
_cell.angle_alpha   90.00
_cell.angle_beta   90.00
_cell.angle_gamma   90.00
#
_symmetry.space_group_name_H-M   'P 1'
#
loop_
_entity.id
_entity.type
_entity.pdbx_description
1 polymer ?
#
loop_
_entity_poly.entity_id
_entity_poly.type
_entity_poly.pdbx_seq_one_letter_code
_entity_poly.pdbx_strand_id
1 'polypeptide(L)'
;SLRNSYELTIFDRDYVSDFSTGAVKSYVTKWNTNKLEGRILTWGGCGFWTCTYESARYYDFPGFIEIFVGEKRFRLRGSRGEFQFPSGFAKRIKNMGENESINLQIKAIPNSGLADKFIPIGEETIKNLKLLFQKDTKEWNKPNYEISRASISSKKLNVEEIASMTLPSVVKLEGDSGLGSGFFINNLGLIVTNMHVVAGGDKEFTISGDDGLKDQGEVIYVDSKLDFALIQANNIKNSKPLPLCFSKY
;
A
#
# COMPACT_ATOMS: atom_id res chain seq x y z
N SER A 1 3.03 8.32 27.36
CA SER A 1 4.17 8.49 26.44
C SER A 1 3.98 7.57 25.24
N LEU A 2 3.61 8.13 24.11
CA LEU A 2 3.67 7.42 22.83
C LEU A 2 5.15 7.09 22.59
N ARG A 3 5.51 5.83 22.70
CA ARG A 3 6.83 5.37 22.28
C ARG A 3 6.91 5.58 20.76
N ASN A 4 7.78 6.49 20.34
CA ASN A 4 8.15 6.68 18.95
C ASN A 4 8.96 5.46 18.47
N SER A 5 8.32 4.33 18.26
CA SER A 5 8.94 3.19 17.58
C SER A 5 8.57 3.27 16.10
N TYR A 6 9.53 3.63 15.26
CA TYR A 6 9.39 3.54 13.81
C TYR A 6 9.64 2.10 13.40
N GLU A 7 8.75 1.57 12.61
CA GLU A 7 8.88 0.26 12.00
C GLU A 7 9.10 0.46 10.50
N LEU A 8 10.26 0.02 10.01
CA LEU A 8 10.51 -0.05 8.58
C LEU A 8 9.72 -1.18 7.99
N THR A 9 8.96 -0.89 6.96
CA THR A 9 8.16 -1.88 6.26
C THR A 9 8.39 -1.78 4.76
N ILE A 10 8.36 -2.94 4.11
CA ILE A 10 8.35 -3.07 2.66
C ILE A 10 7.03 -3.68 2.28
N PHE A 11 6.42 -3.22 1.23
CA PHE A 11 5.22 -3.86 0.71
C PHE A 11 5.39 -4.26 -0.74
N ASP A 12 4.67 -5.32 -1.10
CA ASP A 12 4.63 -5.87 -2.44
C ASP A 12 3.18 -6.11 -2.84
N ARG A 13 2.91 -6.01 -4.12
CA ARG A 13 1.57 -6.17 -4.69
C ARG A 13 1.66 -7.04 -5.92
N ASP A 14 0.83 -8.08 -5.97
CA ASP A 14 0.59 -8.86 -7.18
C ASP A 14 -0.87 -8.67 -7.61
N TYR A 15 -1.09 -8.47 -8.89
CA TYR A 15 -2.38 -8.17 -9.46
C TYR A 15 -2.80 -9.27 -10.42
N VAL A 16 -4.02 -9.74 -10.30
CA VAL A 16 -4.60 -10.74 -11.21
C VAL A 16 -5.98 -10.29 -11.63
N SER A 17 -6.16 -10.02 -12.92
CA SER A 17 -7.47 -9.87 -13.52
C SER A 17 -7.99 -11.24 -13.94
N ASP A 18 -9.17 -11.62 -13.48
CA ASP A 18 -9.87 -12.79 -13.97
C ASP A 18 -10.84 -12.36 -15.06
N PHE A 19 -10.44 -12.53 -16.31
CA PHE A 19 -11.26 -12.17 -17.47
C PHE A 19 -12.58 -12.96 -17.56
N SER A 20 -12.66 -14.14 -16.93
CA SER A 20 -13.86 -14.99 -17.00
C SER A 20 -14.97 -14.51 -16.06
N THR A 21 -14.61 -13.91 -14.93
CA THR A 21 -15.56 -13.41 -13.91
C THR A 21 -15.59 -11.88 -13.86
N GLY A 22 -14.69 -11.21 -14.59
CA GLY A 22 -14.50 -9.77 -14.50
C GLY A 22 -14.03 -9.29 -13.11
N ALA A 23 -13.71 -10.21 -12.21
CA ALA A 23 -13.24 -9.86 -10.87
C ALA A 23 -11.75 -9.56 -10.88
N VAL A 24 -11.38 -8.50 -10.19
CA VAL A 24 -10.00 -8.10 -9.99
C VAL A 24 -9.56 -8.50 -8.59
N LYS A 25 -8.41 -9.11 -8.49
CA LYS A 25 -7.81 -9.55 -7.23
C LYS A 25 -6.41 -8.97 -7.09
N SER A 26 -6.13 -8.35 -5.96
CA SER A 26 -4.78 -7.92 -5.60
C SER A 26 -4.33 -8.61 -4.33
N TYR A 27 -3.13 -9.13 -4.36
CA TYR A 27 -2.47 -9.75 -3.22
C TYR A 27 -1.44 -8.76 -2.67
N VAL A 28 -1.71 -8.24 -1.50
CA VAL A 28 -0.86 -7.22 -0.86
C VAL A 28 -0.11 -7.85 0.29
N THR A 29 1.20 -7.69 0.29
CA THR A 29 2.05 -8.14 1.39
C THR A 29 2.83 -6.97 1.98
N LYS A 30 2.90 -6.93 3.30
CA LYS A 30 3.70 -5.97 4.06
C LYS A 30 4.70 -6.72 4.92
N TRP A 31 5.96 -6.38 4.79
CA TRP A 31 7.08 -7.08 5.41
C TRP A 31 7.83 -6.14 6.36
N ASN A 32 8.16 -6.63 7.53
CA ASN A 32 9.14 -6.00 8.42
C ASN A 32 10.19 -7.04 8.85
N THR A 33 11.05 -6.71 9.82
CA THR A 33 12.08 -7.63 10.29
C THR A 33 11.56 -8.84 11.07
N ASN A 34 10.29 -8.81 11.52
CA ASN A 34 9.71 -9.80 12.43
C ASN A 34 8.59 -10.61 11.79
N LYS A 35 7.79 -9.99 10.91
CA LYS A 35 6.56 -10.58 10.38
C LYS A 35 6.25 -10.17 8.94
N LEU A 36 5.39 -10.97 8.33
CA LEU A 36 4.64 -10.69 7.12
C LEU A 36 3.18 -10.41 7.49
N GLU A 37 2.60 -9.38 6.91
CA GLU A 37 1.15 -9.17 6.87
C GLU A 37 0.67 -9.36 5.43
N GLY A 38 -0.37 -10.17 5.23
CA GLY A 38 -0.92 -10.47 3.90
C GLY A 38 -2.42 -10.23 3.84
N ARG A 39 -2.85 -9.57 2.76
CA ARG A 39 -4.25 -9.27 2.46
C ARG A 39 -4.56 -9.59 1.01
N ILE A 40 -5.80 -9.99 0.76
CA ILE A 40 -6.36 -10.15 -0.57
C ILE A 40 -7.47 -9.11 -0.70
N LEU A 41 -7.34 -8.27 -1.70
CA LEU A 41 -8.36 -7.32 -2.09
C LEU A 41 -9.06 -7.84 -3.32
N THR A 42 -10.39 -7.88 -3.31
CA THR A 42 -11.20 -8.21 -4.48
C THR A 42 -12.19 -7.08 -4.71
N TRP A 43 -12.36 -6.68 -5.95
CA TRP A 43 -13.41 -5.76 -6.34
C TRP A 43 -14.11 -6.23 -7.61
N GLY A 44 -15.33 -5.73 -7.81
CA GLY A 44 -16.17 -6.14 -8.92
C GLY A 44 -15.52 -5.86 -10.26
N GLY A 45 -15.79 -6.74 -11.21
CA GLY A 45 -15.21 -6.68 -12.52
C GLY A 45 -15.99 -5.84 -13.50
N CYS A 46 -15.30 -5.45 -14.58
CA CYS A 46 -15.93 -4.96 -15.79
C CYS A 46 -16.26 -6.14 -16.67
N GLY A 47 -17.55 -6.37 -16.98
CA GLY A 47 -17.96 -7.16 -18.11
C GLY A 47 -17.72 -6.39 -19.42
N PHE A 48 -17.94 -7.05 -20.56
CA PHE A 48 -17.67 -6.46 -21.90
C PHE A 48 -18.41 -5.13 -22.15
N TRP A 49 -19.48 -4.83 -21.40
CA TRP A 49 -20.34 -3.65 -21.59
C TRP A 49 -20.64 -2.85 -20.33
N THR A 50 -20.38 -3.39 -19.13
CA THR A 50 -20.69 -2.71 -17.86
C THR A 50 -19.66 -3.06 -16.81
N CYS A 51 -19.16 -2.05 -16.11
CA CYS A 51 -18.39 -2.25 -14.89
C CYS A 51 -19.35 -2.22 -13.71
N THR A 52 -19.46 -3.31 -12.96
CA THR A 52 -20.11 -3.29 -11.65
C THR A 52 -19.07 -2.91 -10.62
N TYR A 53 -19.11 -1.67 -10.16
CA TYR A 53 -18.32 -1.22 -9.00
C TYR A 53 -18.96 -1.80 -7.74
N GLU A 54 -18.71 -3.07 -7.47
CA GLU A 54 -18.96 -3.59 -6.13
C GLU A 54 -17.90 -3.01 -5.19
N SER A 55 -18.32 -2.71 -3.96
CA SER A 55 -17.39 -2.28 -2.90
C SER A 55 -16.27 -3.30 -2.74
N ALA A 56 -15.04 -2.84 -2.62
CA ALA A 56 -13.88 -3.69 -2.40
C ALA A 56 -14.08 -4.59 -1.17
N ARG A 57 -13.81 -5.88 -1.33
CA ARG A 57 -13.85 -6.86 -0.23
C ARG A 57 -12.43 -7.23 0.16
N TYR A 58 -12.16 -7.21 1.44
CA TYR A 58 -10.85 -7.53 2.02
C TYR A 58 -10.90 -8.89 2.70
N TYR A 59 -9.92 -9.72 2.40
CA TYR A 59 -9.71 -11.01 3.05
C TYR A 59 -8.30 -11.05 3.64
N ASP A 60 -8.20 -11.55 4.85
CA ASP A 60 -6.91 -11.90 5.42
C ASP A 60 -6.32 -13.10 4.67
N PHE A 61 -5.00 -13.19 4.54
CA PHE A 61 -4.39 -14.44 4.14
C PHE A 61 -4.81 -15.57 5.10
N PRO A 62 -5.00 -16.80 4.60
CA PRO A 62 -5.39 -17.94 5.44
C PRO A 62 -4.36 -18.17 6.54
N GLY A 63 -4.75 -18.83 7.63
CA GLY A 63 -3.89 -19.04 8.81
C GLY A 63 -2.62 -19.87 8.57
N PHE A 64 -2.38 -20.30 7.33
CA PHE A 64 -1.20 -21.05 6.93
C PHE A 64 -0.74 -20.62 5.52
N ILE A 65 0.56 -20.25 5.42
CA ILE A 65 1.22 -19.90 4.16
C ILE A 65 2.58 -20.56 4.07
N GLU A 66 3.12 -20.67 2.87
CA GLU A 66 4.49 -21.12 2.62
C GLU A 66 5.27 -20.03 1.88
N ILE A 67 6.49 -19.76 2.32
CA ILE A 67 7.42 -18.86 1.64
C ILE A 67 8.61 -19.66 1.15
N PHE A 68 8.86 -19.57 -0.13
CA PHE A 68 10.03 -20.16 -0.79
C PHE A 68 11.08 -19.08 -1.01
N VAL A 69 12.27 -19.27 -0.49
CA VAL A 69 13.45 -18.41 -0.69
C VAL A 69 14.48 -19.22 -1.43
N GLY A 70 14.52 -19.09 -2.76
CA GLY A 70 15.17 -20.07 -3.61
C GLY A 70 14.56 -21.46 -3.38
N GLU A 71 15.38 -22.47 -3.13
CA GLU A 71 14.91 -23.84 -2.86
C GLU A 71 14.40 -24.04 -1.42
N LYS A 72 14.69 -23.13 -0.51
CA LYS A 72 14.33 -23.29 0.90
C LYS A 72 12.90 -22.86 1.17
N ARG A 73 12.11 -23.78 1.73
CA ARG A 73 10.71 -23.56 2.11
C ARG A 73 10.58 -23.26 3.61
N PHE A 74 9.81 -22.20 3.91
CA PHE A 74 9.40 -21.83 5.25
C PHE A 74 7.88 -21.93 5.35
N ARG A 75 7.40 -22.64 6.37
CA ARG A 75 5.98 -22.77 6.68
C ARG A 75 5.63 -21.86 7.82
N LEU A 76 4.67 -20.96 7.61
CA LEU A 76 4.25 -19.98 8.58
C LEU A 76 2.79 -20.23 8.97
N ARG A 77 2.56 -20.23 10.27
CA ARG A 77 1.21 -20.18 10.83
C ARG A 77 0.96 -18.79 11.37
N GLY A 78 -0.24 -18.27 11.12
CA GLY A 78 -0.62 -16.93 11.52
C GLY A 78 -2.13 -16.81 11.76
N SER A 79 -2.55 -15.64 12.11
CA SER A 79 -3.96 -15.28 12.26
C SER A 79 -4.19 -13.86 11.78
N ARG A 80 -5.37 -13.58 11.26
CA ARG A 80 -5.73 -12.24 10.75
C ARG A 80 -4.71 -11.70 9.73
N GLY A 81 -4.16 -12.60 8.89
CA GLY A 81 -3.17 -12.26 7.89
C GLY A 81 -1.78 -11.89 8.43
N GLU A 82 -1.48 -12.09 9.72
CA GLU A 82 -0.18 -11.81 10.31
C GLU A 82 0.59 -13.11 10.57
N PHE A 83 1.86 -13.17 10.13
CA PHE A 83 2.71 -14.34 10.17
C PHE A 83 4.09 -13.98 10.70
N GLN A 84 4.47 -14.52 11.86
CA GLN A 84 5.80 -14.31 12.42
C GLN A 84 6.83 -15.13 11.64
N PHE A 85 8.00 -14.56 11.40
CA PHE A 85 9.07 -15.29 10.73
C PHE A 85 9.71 -16.32 11.66
N PRO A 86 9.92 -17.55 11.16
CA PRO A 86 10.59 -18.58 11.92
C PRO A 86 12.11 -18.30 12.04
N SER A 87 12.74 -18.97 13.00
CA SER A 87 14.19 -18.91 13.15
C SER A 87 14.89 -19.27 11.84
N GLY A 88 15.94 -18.52 11.50
CA GLY A 88 16.72 -18.71 10.28
C GLY A 88 16.14 -18.06 9.02
N PHE A 89 14.91 -17.50 9.03
CA PHE A 89 14.37 -16.78 7.89
C PHE A 89 15.22 -15.54 7.56
N ALA A 90 15.48 -14.68 8.54
CA ALA A 90 16.33 -13.49 8.38
C ALA A 90 17.73 -13.83 7.84
N LYS A 91 18.36 -14.89 8.40
CA LYS A 91 19.67 -15.37 7.92
C LYS A 91 19.60 -15.82 6.46
N ARG A 92 18.50 -16.49 6.04
CA ARG A 92 18.34 -16.97 4.66
C ARG A 92 18.16 -15.80 3.69
N ILE A 93 17.38 -14.78 4.05
CA ILE A 93 17.24 -13.57 3.23
C ILE A 93 18.58 -12.84 3.08
N LYS A 94 19.32 -12.66 4.18
CA LYS A 94 20.66 -12.02 4.14
C LYS A 94 21.62 -12.71 3.19
N ASN A 95 21.60 -14.05 3.16
CA ASN A 95 22.51 -14.88 2.38
C ASN A 95 21.94 -15.29 1.00
N MET A 96 20.89 -14.63 0.55
CA MET A 96 20.26 -14.90 -0.72
C MET A 96 21.15 -14.48 -1.89
N GLY A 97 21.37 -15.35 -2.86
CA GLY A 97 22.10 -15.05 -4.09
C GLY A 97 21.41 -13.98 -4.94
N GLU A 98 22.11 -13.42 -5.92
CA GLU A 98 21.56 -12.36 -6.77
C GLU A 98 20.39 -12.83 -7.64
N ASN A 99 20.44 -14.07 -8.12
CA ASN A 99 19.44 -14.64 -9.03
C ASN A 99 18.39 -15.51 -8.31
N GLU A 100 18.33 -15.48 -7.00
CA GLU A 100 17.33 -16.26 -6.27
C GLU A 100 16.02 -15.49 -6.11
N SER A 101 14.90 -16.19 -6.30
CA SER A 101 13.55 -15.65 -6.15
C SER A 101 12.98 -15.86 -4.75
N ILE A 102 12.00 -15.05 -4.40
CA ILE A 102 11.10 -15.31 -3.28
C ILE A 102 9.71 -15.54 -3.86
N ASN A 103 9.06 -16.61 -3.43
CA ASN A 103 7.70 -16.94 -3.83
C ASN A 103 6.85 -17.22 -2.61
N LEU A 104 5.62 -16.78 -2.64
CA LEU A 104 4.64 -16.99 -1.60
C LEU A 104 3.56 -17.95 -2.11
N GLN A 105 3.25 -18.99 -1.36
CA GLN A 105 2.13 -19.88 -1.64
C GLN A 105 1.07 -19.70 -0.58
N ILE A 106 -0.13 -19.30 -1.01
CA ILE A 106 -1.33 -19.26 -0.18
C ILE A 106 -2.28 -20.36 -0.62
N LYS A 107 -2.99 -20.95 0.35
CA LYS A 107 -4.01 -21.96 0.10
C LYS A 107 -5.36 -21.32 -0.21
N ALA A 108 -6.23 -22.05 -0.86
CA ALA A 108 -7.60 -21.62 -1.09
C ALA A 108 -8.29 -21.22 0.23
N ILE A 109 -9.01 -20.10 0.19
CA ILE A 109 -9.86 -19.69 1.31
C ILE A 109 -11.26 -20.27 1.09
N PRO A 110 -11.78 -21.09 1.98
CA PRO A 110 -13.13 -21.65 1.86
C PRO A 110 -14.18 -20.55 1.64
N ASN A 111 -15.08 -20.76 0.71
CA ASN A 111 -16.22 -19.87 0.39
C ASN A 111 -15.84 -18.46 -0.14
N SER A 112 -14.60 -18.22 -0.48
CA SER A 112 -14.16 -16.92 -1.02
C SER A 112 -14.08 -16.89 -2.55
N GLY A 113 -14.19 -18.04 -3.21
CA GLY A 113 -13.90 -18.19 -4.64
C GLY A 113 -12.40 -18.03 -4.99
N LEU A 114 -11.54 -18.01 -3.98
CA LEU A 114 -10.09 -17.91 -4.16
C LEU A 114 -9.47 -19.31 -4.19
N ALA A 115 -8.81 -19.64 -5.31
CA ALA A 115 -8.03 -20.87 -5.45
C ALA A 115 -6.66 -20.76 -4.77
N ASP A 116 -5.96 -21.88 -4.67
CA ASP A 116 -4.54 -21.88 -4.30
C ASP A 116 -3.77 -20.95 -5.23
N LYS A 117 -2.94 -20.09 -4.66
CA LYS A 117 -2.19 -19.10 -5.43
C LYS A 117 -0.71 -19.16 -5.09
N PHE A 118 0.08 -19.10 -6.15
CA PHE A 118 1.53 -18.95 -6.07
C PHE A 118 1.87 -17.53 -6.54
N ILE A 119 2.50 -16.73 -5.68
CA ILE A 119 2.76 -15.32 -5.88
C ILE A 119 4.26 -15.10 -5.92
N PRO A 120 4.85 -14.72 -7.06
CA PRO A 120 6.23 -14.29 -7.11
C PRO A 120 6.36 -12.91 -6.44
N ILE A 121 7.36 -12.75 -5.60
CA ILE A 121 7.70 -11.45 -5.01
C ILE A 121 8.58 -10.68 -6.00
N GLY A 122 8.26 -9.42 -6.23
CA GLY A 122 8.95 -8.58 -7.22
C GLY A 122 10.44 -8.37 -6.88
N GLU A 123 11.26 -8.19 -7.90
CA GLU A 123 12.73 -8.05 -7.75
C GLU A 123 13.11 -6.87 -6.85
N GLU A 124 12.47 -5.71 -7.01
CA GLU A 124 12.72 -4.55 -6.15
C GLU A 124 12.33 -4.82 -4.70
N THR A 125 11.24 -5.54 -4.46
CA THR A 125 10.85 -5.97 -3.11
C THR A 125 11.90 -6.90 -2.51
N ILE A 126 12.43 -7.85 -3.28
CA ILE A 126 13.51 -8.76 -2.83
C ILE A 126 14.77 -7.96 -2.48
N LYS A 127 15.17 -7.02 -3.32
CA LYS A 127 16.32 -6.14 -3.07
C LYS A 127 16.15 -5.34 -1.77
N ASN A 128 14.98 -4.75 -1.59
CA ASN A 128 14.67 -4.00 -0.39
C ASN A 128 14.58 -4.88 0.87
N LEU A 129 14.07 -6.11 0.74
CA LEU A 129 14.08 -7.09 1.85
C LEU A 129 15.51 -7.46 2.26
N LYS A 130 16.42 -7.67 1.31
CA LYS A 130 17.84 -7.90 1.65
C LYS A 130 18.41 -6.72 2.43
N LEU A 131 18.16 -5.48 1.99
CA LEU A 131 18.58 -4.27 2.70
C LEU A 131 17.96 -4.17 4.09
N LEU A 132 16.67 -4.43 4.23
CA LEU A 132 15.95 -4.40 5.49
C LEU A 132 16.55 -5.35 6.53
N PHE A 133 16.89 -6.56 6.11
CA PHE A 133 17.49 -7.56 7.00
C PHE A 133 19.00 -7.38 7.22
N GLN A 134 19.72 -6.68 6.34
CA GLN A 134 21.17 -6.47 6.45
C GLN A 134 21.53 -5.30 7.37
N LYS A 135 20.76 -4.22 7.33
CA LYS A 135 21.05 -2.99 8.10
C LYS A 135 20.54 -3.08 9.54
N ASP A 136 21.30 -2.49 10.45
CA ASP A 136 20.77 -2.15 11.77
C ASP A 136 19.76 -1.01 11.58
N THR A 137 18.51 -1.27 11.97
CA THR A 137 17.40 -0.30 11.83
C THR A 137 17.64 1.03 12.56
N LYS A 138 18.66 1.11 13.42
CA LYS A 138 19.07 2.33 14.10
C LYS A 138 19.72 3.37 13.17
N GLU A 139 20.22 2.95 12.01
CA GLU A 139 20.89 3.83 11.04
C GLU A 139 19.95 4.48 10.01
N TRP A 140 18.67 4.15 10.04
CA TRP A 140 17.73 4.72 9.08
C TRP A 140 17.31 6.12 9.53
N ASN A 141 17.59 7.09 8.68
CA ASN A 141 17.12 8.45 8.89
C ASN A 141 15.58 8.46 8.93
N LYS A 142 15.04 8.97 10.01
CA LYS A 142 13.63 9.22 10.15
C LYS A 142 13.17 10.18 9.05
N PRO A 143 12.19 9.81 8.20
CA PRO A 143 11.64 10.77 7.28
C PRO A 143 10.98 11.90 8.08
N ASN A 144 11.40 13.12 7.83
CA ASN A 144 10.82 14.30 8.47
C ASN A 144 9.64 14.79 7.63
N TYR A 145 8.48 14.13 7.79
CA TYR A 145 7.25 14.60 7.16
C TYR A 145 6.58 15.62 8.07
N GLU A 146 6.69 16.88 7.72
CA GLU A 146 5.85 17.92 8.31
C GLU A 146 4.46 17.84 7.69
N ILE A 147 3.46 17.61 8.53
CA ILE A 147 2.05 17.54 8.13
C ILE A 147 1.38 18.86 8.50
N SER A 148 0.65 19.46 7.57
CA SER A 148 -0.13 20.67 7.82
C SER A 148 -1.23 20.39 8.84
N ARG A 149 -1.26 21.21 9.90
CA ARG A 149 -2.27 21.11 10.97
C ARG A 149 -3.30 22.20 10.85
N ALA A 150 -4.57 21.83 11.02
CA ALA A 150 -5.65 22.80 11.11
C ALA A 150 -5.58 23.54 12.46
N SER A 151 -5.75 24.85 12.42
CA SER A 151 -6.16 25.62 13.58
C SER A 151 -7.67 25.45 13.78
N ILE A 152 -8.11 25.13 15.00
CA ILE A 152 -9.54 25.04 15.28
C ILE A 152 -10.13 26.44 15.15
N SER A 153 -10.99 26.64 14.14
CA SER A 153 -11.78 27.86 13.98
C SER A 153 -13.22 27.59 14.38
N SER A 154 -13.81 28.50 15.13
CA SER A 154 -15.24 28.45 15.46
C SER A 154 -16.14 28.96 14.33
N LYS A 155 -15.56 29.50 13.26
CA LYS A 155 -16.31 29.98 12.11
C LYS A 155 -16.94 28.83 11.35
N LYS A 156 -18.27 28.85 11.18
CA LYS A 156 -18.96 27.94 10.26
C LYS A 156 -18.73 28.44 8.85
N LEU A 157 -18.20 27.58 8.01
CA LEU A 157 -18.00 27.84 6.58
C LEU A 157 -19.23 27.34 5.80
N ASN A 158 -19.59 28.04 4.73
CA ASN A 158 -20.55 27.55 3.76
C ASN A 158 -19.88 26.57 2.77
N VAL A 159 -20.68 25.92 1.91
CA VAL A 159 -20.17 24.92 0.96
C VAL A 159 -19.18 25.50 -0.03
N GLU A 160 -19.41 26.73 -0.50
CA GLU A 160 -18.55 27.42 -1.46
C GLU A 160 -17.20 27.77 -0.84
N GLU A 161 -17.19 28.25 0.39
CA GLU A 161 -15.96 28.51 1.16
C GLU A 161 -15.16 27.23 1.39
N ILE A 162 -15.83 26.12 1.75
CA ILE A 162 -15.18 24.81 1.91
C ILE A 162 -14.58 24.35 0.59
N ALA A 163 -15.35 24.38 -0.50
CA ALA A 163 -14.88 23.97 -1.82
C ALA A 163 -13.66 24.78 -2.27
N SER A 164 -13.72 26.12 -2.19
CA SER A 164 -12.61 26.99 -2.59
C SER A 164 -11.33 26.76 -1.76
N MET A 165 -11.46 26.35 -0.49
CA MET A 165 -10.33 26.03 0.37
C MET A 165 -9.75 24.65 0.11
N THR A 166 -10.58 23.67 -0.27
CA THR A 166 -10.15 22.25 -0.33
C THR A 166 -9.80 21.79 -1.74
N LEU A 167 -10.49 22.29 -2.77
CA LEU A 167 -10.23 21.89 -4.17
C LEU A 167 -8.75 22.00 -4.58
N PRO A 168 -7.99 23.05 -4.20
CA PRO A 168 -6.57 23.12 -4.56
C PRO A 168 -5.69 22.04 -3.93
N SER A 169 -6.22 21.33 -2.92
CA SER A 169 -5.52 20.22 -2.27
C SER A 169 -5.86 18.86 -2.91
N VAL A 170 -6.99 18.78 -3.64
CA VAL A 170 -7.49 17.52 -4.20
C VAL A 170 -6.85 17.26 -5.56
N VAL A 171 -6.46 16.02 -5.76
CA VAL A 171 -5.83 15.55 -7.01
C VAL A 171 -6.52 14.31 -7.55
N LYS A 172 -6.55 14.21 -8.87
CA LYS A 172 -6.84 12.97 -9.59
C LYS A 172 -5.57 12.14 -9.64
N LEU A 173 -5.72 10.84 -9.38
CA LEU A 173 -4.68 9.84 -9.49
C LEU A 173 -5.06 8.88 -10.61
N GLU A 174 -4.18 8.68 -11.58
CA GLU A 174 -4.40 7.84 -12.73
C GLU A 174 -3.24 6.87 -12.89
N GLY A 175 -3.52 5.59 -12.79
CA GLY A 175 -2.63 4.49 -13.09
C GLY A 175 -3.13 3.69 -14.28
N ASP A 176 -2.35 2.71 -14.73
CA ASP A 176 -2.72 1.84 -15.87
C ASP A 176 -3.99 1.03 -15.59
N SER A 177 -4.22 0.70 -14.32
CA SER A 177 -5.33 -0.15 -13.87
C SER A 177 -6.56 0.62 -13.36
N GLY A 178 -6.52 1.96 -13.31
CA GLY A 178 -7.69 2.72 -12.87
C GLY A 178 -7.45 4.16 -12.50
N LEU A 179 -8.54 4.75 -12.01
CA LEU A 179 -8.64 6.14 -11.58
C LEU A 179 -9.01 6.22 -10.11
N GLY A 180 -8.47 7.22 -9.44
CA GLY A 180 -8.87 7.56 -8.08
C GLY A 180 -8.63 9.03 -7.77
N SER A 181 -8.84 9.38 -6.53
CA SER A 181 -8.54 10.70 -6.00
C SER A 181 -7.72 10.63 -4.73
N GLY A 182 -6.99 11.70 -4.46
CA GLY A 182 -6.25 11.89 -3.24
C GLY A 182 -6.18 13.36 -2.88
N PHE A 183 -5.51 13.68 -1.81
CA PHE A 183 -5.29 15.06 -1.41
C PHE A 183 -3.92 15.25 -0.75
N PHE A 184 -3.32 16.42 -0.96
CA PHE A 184 -2.05 16.77 -0.34
C PHE A 184 -2.20 16.99 1.17
N ILE A 185 -1.27 16.50 1.95
CA ILE A 185 -1.19 16.68 3.41
C ILE A 185 0.05 17.45 3.88
N ASN A 186 0.96 17.74 2.95
CA ASN A 186 2.09 18.66 3.17
C ASN A 186 2.39 19.44 1.88
N ASN A 187 3.27 20.43 1.97
CA ASN A 187 3.70 21.24 0.83
C ASN A 187 4.76 20.59 -0.06
N LEU A 188 5.23 19.40 0.30
CA LEU A 188 6.27 18.64 -0.42
C LEU A 188 5.68 17.53 -1.32
N GLY A 189 4.39 17.57 -1.60
CA GLY A 189 3.74 16.64 -2.50
C GLY A 189 3.39 15.29 -1.88
N LEU A 190 3.24 15.20 -0.55
CA LEU A 190 2.74 13.99 0.09
C LEU A 190 1.21 13.93 -0.01
N ILE A 191 0.71 12.86 -0.62
CA ILE A 191 -0.71 12.66 -0.93
C ILE A 191 -1.25 11.50 -0.13
N VAL A 192 -2.46 11.66 0.43
CA VAL A 192 -3.27 10.59 1.01
C VAL A 192 -4.29 10.12 -0.01
N THR A 193 -4.44 8.82 -0.12
CA THR A 193 -5.50 8.15 -0.91
C THR A 193 -5.91 6.84 -0.25
N ASN A 194 -6.89 6.15 -0.82
CA ASN A 194 -7.26 4.81 -0.37
C ASN A 194 -6.32 3.74 -0.94
N MET A 195 -6.11 2.68 -0.18
CA MET A 195 -5.25 1.57 -0.62
C MET A 195 -5.81 0.90 -1.88
N HIS A 196 -7.15 0.75 -1.99
CA HIS A 196 -7.75 0.13 -3.18
C HIS A 196 -7.52 0.93 -4.47
N VAL A 197 -7.29 2.25 -4.41
CA VAL A 197 -6.93 3.09 -5.58
C VAL A 197 -5.56 2.67 -6.13
N VAL A 198 -4.64 2.30 -5.26
CA VAL A 198 -3.26 1.93 -5.63
C VAL A 198 -3.03 0.42 -5.68
N ALA A 199 -4.07 -0.38 -5.43
CA ALA A 199 -3.94 -1.84 -5.32
C ALA A 199 -3.80 -2.55 -6.67
N GLY A 200 -4.01 -1.86 -7.79
CA GLY A 200 -3.93 -2.41 -9.15
C GLY A 200 -2.53 -2.77 -9.64
N GLY A 201 -1.50 -2.66 -8.82
CA GLY A 201 -0.14 -3.04 -9.18
C GLY A 201 0.72 -1.93 -9.78
N ASP A 202 0.13 -0.76 -10.09
CA ASP A 202 0.87 0.36 -10.64
C ASP A 202 1.92 0.87 -9.64
N LYS A 203 3.12 1.11 -10.13
CA LYS A 203 4.20 1.68 -9.31
C LYS A 203 4.12 3.20 -9.28
N GLU A 204 3.75 3.79 -10.40
CA GLU A 204 3.66 5.22 -10.61
C GLU A 204 2.24 5.63 -10.95
N PHE A 205 1.86 6.79 -10.49
CA PHE A 205 0.57 7.42 -10.75
C PHE A 205 0.76 8.78 -11.37
N THR A 206 0.00 9.07 -12.44
CA THR A 206 -0.14 10.43 -12.94
C THR A 206 -1.02 11.21 -11.99
N ILE A 207 -0.49 12.32 -11.48
CA ILE A 207 -1.15 13.23 -10.56
C ILE A 207 -1.61 14.45 -11.35
N SER A 208 -2.90 14.79 -11.25
CA SER A 208 -3.46 15.98 -11.90
C SER A 208 -4.32 16.78 -10.92
N GLY A 209 -4.09 18.07 -10.84
CA GLY A 209 -4.86 19.03 -10.03
C GLY A 209 -5.73 19.95 -10.86
N ASP A 210 -6.63 20.68 -10.20
CA ASP A 210 -7.61 21.59 -10.81
C ASP A 210 -6.96 22.82 -11.47
N ASP A 211 -5.80 23.23 -10.98
CA ASP A 211 -5.02 24.39 -11.48
C ASP A 211 -4.08 24.06 -12.65
N GLY A 212 -4.27 22.91 -13.29
CA GLY A 212 -3.39 22.43 -14.37
C GLY A 212 -2.13 21.74 -13.86
N LEU A 213 -2.04 21.49 -12.55
CA LEU A 213 -0.96 20.69 -11.96
C LEU A 213 -0.88 19.32 -12.65
N LYS A 214 0.34 18.92 -13.04
CA LYS A 214 0.65 17.58 -13.52
C LYS A 214 1.99 17.13 -12.96
N ASP A 215 2.02 15.92 -12.40
CA ASP A 215 3.24 15.28 -11.92
C ASP A 215 3.08 13.76 -11.98
N GLN A 216 4.14 13.05 -11.64
CA GLN A 216 4.14 11.62 -11.37
C GLN A 216 4.41 11.41 -9.89
N GLY A 217 3.95 10.30 -9.33
CA GLY A 217 4.21 9.98 -7.94
C GLY A 217 4.23 8.49 -7.68
N GLU A 218 4.99 8.12 -6.67
CA GLU A 218 5.19 6.73 -6.27
C GLU A 218 4.46 6.41 -4.96
N VAL A 219 3.92 5.20 -4.87
CA VAL A 219 3.32 4.70 -3.63
C VAL A 219 4.43 4.39 -2.62
N ILE A 220 4.43 5.12 -1.50
CA ILE A 220 5.45 4.99 -0.45
C ILE A 220 4.97 4.26 0.80
N TYR A 221 3.66 4.11 0.97
CA TYR A 221 3.07 3.42 2.10
C TYR A 221 1.67 2.92 1.79
N VAL A 222 1.30 1.76 2.36
CA VAL A 222 -0.07 1.26 2.38
C VAL A 222 -0.43 0.67 3.74
N ASP A 223 -1.70 0.81 4.12
CA ASP A 223 -2.30 0.09 5.24
C ASP A 223 -3.61 -0.56 4.78
N SER A 224 -3.57 -1.88 4.64
CA SER A 224 -4.72 -2.65 4.15
C SER A 224 -5.84 -2.81 5.19
N LYS A 225 -5.56 -2.56 6.47
CA LYS A 225 -6.58 -2.60 7.53
C LYS A 225 -7.42 -1.33 7.54
N LEU A 226 -6.79 -0.21 7.20
CA LEU A 226 -7.43 1.11 7.17
C LEU A 226 -7.85 1.54 5.77
N ASP A 227 -7.59 0.73 4.74
CA ASP A 227 -7.76 1.13 3.34
C ASP A 227 -7.07 2.47 3.03
N PHE A 228 -5.82 2.59 3.43
CA PHE A 228 -5.05 3.83 3.42
C PHE A 228 -3.76 3.67 2.63
N ALA A 229 -3.39 4.68 1.83
CA ALA A 229 -2.12 4.75 1.13
C ALA A 229 -1.54 6.15 1.13
N LEU A 230 -0.21 6.22 1.00
CA LEU A 230 0.54 7.45 0.76
C LEU A 230 1.25 7.36 -0.59
N ILE A 231 1.15 8.44 -1.36
CA ILE A 231 1.89 8.66 -2.60
C ILE A 231 2.79 9.87 -2.41
N GLN A 232 4.05 9.77 -2.82
CA GLN A 232 4.97 10.90 -2.89
C GLN A 232 5.06 11.38 -4.34
N ALA A 233 4.66 12.61 -4.59
CA ALA A 233 4.87 13.28 -5.88
C ALA A 233 6.35 13.57 -6.11
N ASN A 234 6.81 13.43 -7.35
CA ASN A 234 8.25 13.46 -7.67
C ASN A 234 8.83 14.87 -7.69
N ASN A 235 8.08 15.85 -8.21
CA ASN A 235 8.60 17.19 -8.48
C ASN A 235 7.87 18.30 -7.72
N ILE A 236 6.73 18.03 -7.12
CA ILE A 236 5.92 19.01 -6.42
C ILE A 236 6.62 19.46 -5.13
N LYS A 237 6.90 20.77 -5.03
CA LYS A 237 7.54 21.38 -3.84
C LYS A 237 6.70 22.46 -3.16
N ASN A 238 5.56 22.83 -3.75
CA ASN A 238 4.68 23.90 -3.26
C ASN A 238 3.20 23.52 -3.41
N SER A 239 2.83 22.29 -3.05
CA SER A 239 1.44 21.87 -3.01
C SER A 239 0.66 22.65 -1.94
N LYS A 240 -0.63 22.78 -2.13
CA LYS A 240 -1.54 23.38 -1.13
C LYS A 240 -2.13 22.24 -0.30
N PRO A 241 -1.60 21.96 0.90
CA PRO A 241 -2.06 20.82 1.69
C PRO A 241 -3.41 21.10 2.35
N LEU A 242 -4.22 20.07 2.45
CA LEU A 242 -5.39 20.06 3.31
C LEU A 242 -4.92 19.99 4.78
N PRO A 243 -5.27 20.98 5.61
CA PRO A 243 -4.87 20.96 7.00
C PRO A 243 -5.64 19.89 7.79
N LEU A 244 -4.92 19.00 8.46
CA LEU A 244 -5.52 17.91 9.22
C LEU A 244 -5.83 18.33 10.66
N CYS A 245 -7.02 17.97 11.14
CA CYS A 245 -7.41 18.17 12.53
C CYS A 245 -6.99 16.94 13.36
N PHE A 246 -6.18 17.15 14.36
CA PHE A 246 -5.80 16.13 15.34
C PHE A 246 -6.59 16.39 16.63
N SER A 247 -7.71 15.69 16.84
CA SER A 247 -8.39 15.69 18.11
C SER A 247 -7.59 14.86 19.11
N LYS A 248 -7.34 15.38 20.29
CA LYS A 248 -6.92 14.56 21.44
C LYS A 248 -8.18 13.86 21.95
N TYR A 249 -8.28 12.54 21.76
CA TYR A 249 -9.19 11.69 22.49
C TYR A 249 -8.56 11.28 23.81
#